data_f8ab9a1fcab479c2a6072979e972f89c
#
_entry.id   f8ab9a1fcab479c2a6072979e972f89c
#
_cell.length_a   1.000
_cell.length_b   1.000
_cell.length_c   1.000
_cell.angle_alpha   90.00
_cell.angle_beta   90.00
_cell.angle_gamma   90.00
#
_symmetry.space_group_name_H-M   'P 1'
#
loop_
_entity.id
_entity.type
_entity.pdbx_description
1 polymer ?
#
loop_
_entity_poly.entity_id
_entity_poly.type
_entity_poly.pdbx_seq_one_letter_code
_entity_poly.pdbx_strand_id
1 'polypeptide(L)'
;VLGYMMAGIIAGPYTFGGPMIMDAENIHIWADIGVIFLLFALGLDFSFKKLMNIGGTAMISALTIVGAMMMLGYITGLSLGWGHMNSLFLGGMLSMSSTTIIFKAFDDMGLRNQRFAGVVFGILVVEDLFAVVLMVLLSTLAVSKHFEGMEMVDSILKLIAFLVFWSITGIFLIPVSYTHLTLPTIRL
;
A
#
# COMPACT_ATOMS: atom_id res chain seq x y z
N VAL A 1 13.90 8.14 2.19
CA VAL A 1 12.55 8.63 1.83
C VAL A 1 12.46 10.13 2.06
N LEU A 2 12.67 10.64 3.30
CA LEU A 2 12.56 12.07 3.61
C LEU A 2 13.41 12.96 2.68
N GLY A 3 14.64 12.56 2.35
CA GLY A 3 15.50 13.30 1.41
C GLY A 3 14.90 13.44 0.02
N TYR A 4 14.26 12.40 -0.51
CA TYR A 4 13.55 12.47 -1.81
C TYR A 4 12.34 13.37 -1.77
N MET A 5 11.58 13.35 -0.66
CA MET A 5 10.43 14.26 -0.48
C MET A 5 10.90 15.71 -0.42
N MET A 6 11.96 16.01 0.33
CA MET A 6 12.56 17.34 0.39
C MET A 6 13.08 17.79 -0.97
N ALA A 7 13.76 16.93 -1.70
CA ALA A 7 14.22 17.21 -3.06
C ALA A 7 13.04 17.50 -4.01
N GLY A 8 11.95 16.73 -3.90
CA GLY A 8 10.73 16.96 -4.69
C GLY A 8 10.04 18.29 -4.36
N ILE A 9 10.03 18.70 -3.10
CA ILE A 9 9.50 20.01 -2.69
C ILE A 9 10.39 21.13 -3.27
N ILE A 10 11.72 21.01 -3.18
CA ILE A 10 12.67 22.03 -3.65
C ILE A 10 12.64 22.14 -5.19
N ALA A 11 12.53 21.01 -5.90
CA ALA A 11 12.50 20.99 -7.36
C ALA A 11 11.09 21.20 -7.94
N GLY A 12 10.06 21.22 -7.11
CA GLY A 12 8.64 21.25 -7.52
C GLY A 12 8.22 22.55 -8.17
N PRO A 13 7.02 22.56 -8.79
CA PRO A 13 6.51 23.71 -9.53
C PRO A 13 6.13 24.91 -8.67
N TYR A 14 6.04 24.75 -7.35
CA TYR A 14 5.61 25.77 -6.40
C TYR A 14 6.74 26.32 -5.52
N THR A 15 7.99 26.14 -5.92
CA THR A 15 9.15 26.57 -5.14
C THR A 15 9.41 28.08 -5.24
N PHE A 16 9.86 28.68 -4.14
CA PHE A 16 10.30 30.08 -4.08
C PHE A 16 11.49 30.29 -5.04
N GLY A 17 11.27 30.98 -6.16
CA GLY A 17 12.30 31.22 -7.19
C GLY A 17 11.89 30.84 -8.60
N GLY A 18 10.72 30.26 -8.77
CA GLY A 18 10.17 29.82 -10.04
C GLY A 18 10.24 28.31 -10.23
N PRO A 19 9.40 27.76 -11.10
CA PRO A 19 9.36 26.33 -11.34
C PRO A 19 10.67 25.86 -11.96
N MET A 20 11.42 25.00 -11.26
CA MET A 20 12.57 24.28 -11.86
C MET A 20 12.09 23.26 -12.90
N ILE A 21 10.87 22.81 -12.74
CA ILE A 21 10.25 21.79 -13.58
C ILE A 21 9.08 22.43 -14.32
N MET A 22 9.27 22.67 -15.62
CA MET A 22 8.24 23.28 -16.47
C MET A 22 7.25 22.28 -17.07
N ASP A 23 7.59 21.01 -17.08
CA ASP A 23 6.78 19.93 -17.68
C ASP A 23 6.24 18.99 -16.60
N ALA A 24 5.13 19.38 -15.99
CA ALA A 24 4.46 18.59 -14.97
C ALA A 24 3.88 17.27 -15.51
N GLU A 25 3.51 17.22 -16.80
CA GLU A 25 2.89 16.06 -17.41
C GLU A 25 3.87 14.89 -17.55
N ASN A 26 5.08 15.15 -17.98
CA ASN A 26 6.14 14.14 -18.01
C ASN A 26 6.53 13.61 -16.64
N ILE A 27 6.47 14.45 -15.60
CA ILE A 27 6.77 14.00 -14.23
C ILE A 27 5.71 13.06 -13.71
N HIS A 28 4.42 13.28 -14.03
CA HIS A 28 3.35 12.37 -13.66
C HIS A 28 3.60 10.96 -14.22
N ILE A 29 4.03 10.85 -15.46
CA ILE A 29 4.38 9.55 -16.07
C ILE A 29 5.51 8.85 -15.29
N TRP A 30 6.57 9.57 -14.95
CA TRP A 30 7.66 9.00 -14.15
C TRP A 30 7.26 8.66 -12.72
N ALA A 31 6.37 9.45 -12.12
CA ALA A 31 5.79 9.16 -10.81
C ALA A 31 4.95 7.88 -10.85
N ASP A 32 4.11 7.70 -11.87
CA ASP A 32 3.30 6.49 -12.05
C ASP A 32 4.17 5.25 -12.22
N ILE A 33 5.23 5.34 -13.05
CA ILE A 33 6.21 4.27 -13.20
C ILE A 33 6.89 3.96 -11.84
N GLY A 34 7.27 5.00 -11.09
CA GLY A 34 7.86 4.84 -9.76
C GLY A 34 6.94 4.14 -8.78
N VAL A 35 5.64 4.48 -8.79
CA VAL A 35 4.62 3.81 -7.97
C VAL A 35 4.46 2.35 -8.36
N ILE A 36 4.46 2.02 -9.66
CA ILE A 36 4.39 0.63 -10.14
C ILE A 36 5.58 -0.18 -9.62
N PHE A 37 6.80 0.34 -9.73
CA PHE A 37 7.99 -0.33 -9.19
C PHE A 37 7.95 -0.47 -7.67
N LEU A 38 7.47 0.54 -6.96
CA LEU A 38 7.29 0.48 -5.51
C LEU A 38 6.31 -0.62 -5.11
N LEU A 39 5.15 -0.67 -5.76
CA LEU A 39 4.14 -1.70 -5.50
C LEU A 39 4.64 -3.10 -5.88
N PHE A 40 5.42 -3.23 -6.96
CA PHE A 40 6.07 -4.47 -7.33
C PHE A 40 7.06 -4.93 -6.27
N ALA A 41 7.92 -4.04 -5.77
CA ALA A 41 8.88 -4.35 -4.72
C ALA A 41 8.18 -4.79 -3.42
N LEU A 42 7.12 -4.09 -3.02
CA LEU A 42 6.28 -4.48 -1.87
C LEU A 42 5.63 -5.86 -2.09
N GLY A 43 5.18 -6.13 -3.32
CA GLY A 43 4.61 -7.43 -3.68
C GLY A 43 5.61 -8.58 -3.57
N LEU A 44 6.89 -8.34 -3.87
CA LEU A 44 7.95 -9.37 -3.73
C LEU A 44 8.22 -9.74 -2.27
N ASP A 45 8.08 -8.79 -1.34
CA ASP A 45 8.22 -9.03 0.09
C ASP A 45 7.02 -9.74 0.70
N PHE A 46 5.91 -9.81 -0.07
CA PHE A 46 4.68 -10.45 0.35
C PHE A 46 4.80 -11.97 0.34
N SER A 47 4.46 -12.62 1.44
CA SER A 47 4.46 -14.07 1.57
C SER A 47 3.14 -14.58 2.11
N PHE A 48 2.41 -15.34 1.30
CA PHE A 48 1.17 -16.04 1.72
C PHE A 48 1.40 -16.95 2.94
N LYS A 49 2.58 -17.57 3.05
CA LYS A 49 2.93 -18.41 4.20
C LYS A 49 3.05 -17.59 5.49
N LYS A 50 3.58 -16.37 5.41
CA LYS A 50 3.60 -15.44 6.55
C LYS A 50 2.18 -15.03 6.92
N LEU A 51 1.33 -14.76 5.94
CA LEU A 51 -0.06 -14.37 6.14
C LEU A 51 -0.88 -15.48 6.84
N MET A 52 -0.75 -16.74 6.39
CA MET A 52 -1.46 -17.87 7.02
C MET A 52 -1.02 -18.15 8.45
N ASN A 53 0.20 -17.76 8.82
CA ASN A 53 0.73 -17.89 10.17
C ASN A 53 0.45 -16.67 11.06
N ILE A 54 -0.24 -15.66 10.54
CA ILE A 54 -0.66 -14.49 11.33
C ILE A 54 -1.73 -14.94 12.32
N GLY A 55 -1.42 -14.82 13.59
CA GLY A 55 -2.36 -15.16 14.68
C GLY A 55 -3.59 -14.25 14.65
N GLY A 56 -4.73 -14.76 15.13
CA GLY A 56 -5.97 -13.99 15.22
C GLY A 56 -5.81 -12.64 15.94
N THR A 57 -4.90 -12.56 16.91
CA THR A 57 -4.57 -11.31 17.62
C THR A 57 -4.06 -10.23 16.67
N ALA A 58 -3.14 -10.54 15.75
CA ALA A 58 -2.61 -9.58 14.82
C ALA A 58 -3.70 -9.11 13.82
N MET A 59 -4.55 -10.03 13.36
CA MET A 59 -5.67 -9.69 12.48
C MET A 59 -6.67 -8.73 13.14
N ILE A 60 -7.12 -9.06 14.37
CA ILE A 60 -8.07 -8.21 15.10
C ILE A 60 -7.45 -6.85 15.42
N SER A 61 -6.17 -6.84 15.84
CA SER A 61 -5.46 -5.58 16.13
C SER A 61 -5.35 -4.71 14.89
N ALA A 62 -4.95 -5.26 13.75
CA ALA A 62 -4.85 -4.52 12.49
C ALA A 62 -6.21 -3.93 12.08
N LEU A 63 -7.28 -4.73 12.10
CA LEU A 63 -8.63 -4.27 11.79
C LEU A 63 -9.08 -3.13 12.73
N THR A 64 -8.77 -3.25 14.02
CA THR A 64 -9.12 -2.22 15.01
C THR A 64 -8.33 -0.94 14.76
N ILE A 65 -7.03 -1.03 14.48
CA ILE A 65 -6.16 0.12 14.20
C ILE A 65 -6.64 0.83 12.92
N VAL A 66 -6.79 0.09 11.82
CA VAL A 66 -7.24 0.63 10.54
C VAL A 66 -8.61 1.30 10.70
N GLY A 67 -9.58 0.63 11.33
CA GLY A 67 -10.91 1.18 11.55
C GLY A 67 -10.92 2.43 12.43
N ALA A 68 -10.18 2.42 13.53
CA ALA A 68 -10.08 3.56 14.43
C ALA A 68 -9.39 4.76 13.75
N MET A 69 -8.29 4.53 13.04
CA MET A 69 -7.55 5.60 12.35
C MET A 69 -8.35 6.15 11.16
N MET A 70 -9.05 5.31 10.40
CA MET A 70 -9.98 5.76 9.37
C MET A 70 -11.07 6.66 9.93
N MET A 71 -11.68 6.25 11.04
CA MET A 71 -12.72 7.03 11.70
C MET A 71 -12.19 8.37 12.22
N LEU A 72 -11.05 8.37 12.89
CA LEU A 72 -10.40 9.59 13.37
C LEU A 72 -10.03 10.53 12.21
N GLY A 73 -9.43 10.02 11.16
CA GLY A 73 -9.08 10.81 9.98
C GLY A 73 -10.30 11.38 9.27
N TYR A 74 -11.37 10.59 9.15
CA TYR A 74 -12.63 11.04 8.58
C TYR A 74 -13.26 12.17 9.40
N ILE A 75 -13.36 12.02 10.72
CA ILE A 75 -13.88 13.06 11.61
C ILE A 75 -13.01 14.31 11.55
N THR A 76 -11.69 14.16 11.54
CA THR A 76 -10.75 15.28 11.42
C THR A 76 -10.93 16.03 10.11
N GLY A 77 -11.04 15.33 8.98
CA GLY A 77 -11.30 15.94 7.67
C GLY A 77 -12.61 16.74 7.66
N LEU A 78 -13.68 16.18 8.20
CA LEU A 78 -14.95 16.89 8.32
C LEU A 78 -14.84 18.11 9.22
N SER A 79 -14.14 18.05 10.34
CA SER A 79 -13.93 19.16 11.27
C SER A 79 -13.14 20.31 10.64
N LEU A 80 -12.26 20.01 9.67
CA LEU A 80 -11.51 20.97 8.86
C LEU A 80 -12.34 21.55 7.70
N GLY A 81 -13.61 21.15 7.56
CA GLY A 81 -14.50 21.60 6.49
C GLY A 81 -14.27 20.91 5.16
N TRP A 82 -13.58 19.77 5.12
CA TRP A 82 -13.38 19.00 3.90
C TRP A 82 -14.65 18.23 3.52
N GLY A 83 -14.83 18.02 2.21
CA GLY A 83 -15.93 17.18 1.73
C GLY A 83 -15.73 15.71 2.13
N HIS A 84 -16.83 14.95 2.14
CA HIS A 84 -16.87 13.54 2.57
C HIS A 84 -15.78 12.68 1.90
N MET A 85 -15.57 12.84 0.59
CA MET A 85 -14.58 12.08 -0.16
C MET A 85 -13.15 12.38 0.33
N ASN A 86 -12.79 13.65 0.44
CA ASN A 86 -11.45 14.06 0.91
C ASN A 86 -11.20 13.61 2.35
N SER A 87 -12.24 13.65 3.21
CA SER A 87 -12.17 13.18 4.59
C SER A 87 -11.96 11.67 4.65
N LEU A 88 -12.60 10.91 3.75
CA LEU A 88 -12.42 9.47 3.64
C LEU A 88 -10.99 9.11 3.19
N PHE A 89 -10.46 9.83 2.20
CA PHE A 89 -9.06 9.68 1.77
C PHE A 89 -8.07 10.00 2.89
N LEU A 90 -8.33 11.07 3.66
CA LEU A 90 -7.50 11.39 4.83
C LEU A 90 -7.51 10.24 5.85
N GLY A 91 -8.67 9.66 6.14
CA GLY A 91 -8.79 8.50 7.01
C GLY A 91 -8.00 7.31 6.51
N GLY A 92 -8.09 7.01 5.21
CA GLY A 92 -7.31 5.96 4.56
C GLY A 92 -5.81 6.19 4.68
N MET A 93 -5.32 7.39 4.40
CA MET A 93 -3.90 7.72 4.51
C MET A 93 -3.38 7.59 5.95
N LEU A 94 -4.15 8.05 6.94
CA LEU A 94 -3.76 7.98 8.34
C LEU A 94 -3.81 6.57 8.92
N SER A 95 -4.56 5.66 8.30
CA SER A 95 -4.66 4.27 8.75
C SER A 95 -3.48 3.38 8.34
N MET A 96 -2.54 3.91 7.55
CA MET A 96 -1.39 3.15 7.06
C MET A 96 -0.14 3.44 7.89
N SER A 97 0.52 2.39 8.35
CA SER A 97 1.79 2.45 9.07
C SER A 97 2.97 2.25 8.13
N SER A 98 4.13 2.84 8.47
CA SER A 98 5.35 2.61 7.69
C SER A 98 6.08 1.37 8.17
N THR A 99 5.88 0.26 7.47
CA THR A 99 6.52 -1.03 7.73
C THR A 99 8.04 -0.91 7.80
N THR A 100 8.65 -0.19 6.85
CA THR A 100 10.11 -0.01 6.79
C THR A 100 10.66 0.73 8.01
N ILE A 101 9.97 1.78 8.48
CA ILE A 101 10.41 2.56 9.64
C ILE A 101 10.34 1.72 10.91
N ILE A 102 9.25 0.96 11.07
CA ILE A 102 9.04 0.12 12.25
C ILE A 102 10.07 -1.02 12.29
N PHE A 103 10.32 -1.70 11.16
CA PHE A 103 11.36 -2.72 11.08
C PHE A 103 12.73 -2.17 11.45
N LYS A 104 13.10 -1.02 10.89
CA LYS A 104 14.39 -0.39 11.20
C LYS A 104 14.48 0.03 12.66
N ALA A 105 13.44 0.61 13.23
CA ALA A 105 13.42 0.97 14.65
C ALA A 105 13.60 -0.26 15.54
N PHE A 106 12.98 -1.39 15.23
CA PHE A 106 13.13 -2.62 15.98
C PHE A 106 14.53 -3.22 15.86
N ASP A 107 15.15 -3.12 14.66
CA ASP A 107 16.55 -3.53 14.47
C ASP A 107 17.51 -2.65 15.28
N ASP A 108 17.35 -1.33 15.22
CA ASP A 108 18.20 -0.36 15.92
C ASP A 108 18.09 -0.50 17.46
N MET A 109 16.91 -0.89 17.97
CA MET A 109 16.65 -1.13 19.39
C MET A 109 16.97 -2.57 19.84
N GLY A 110 17.34 -3.48 18.94
CA GLY A 110 17.59 -4.90 19.27
C GLY A 110 16.33 -5.67 19.67
N LEU A 111 15.14 -5.20 19.31
CA LEU A 111 13.85 -5.77 19.70
C LEU A 111 13.28 -6.79 18.72
N ARG A 112 13.92 -6.98 17.57
CA ARG A 112 13.43 -7.83 16.48
C ARG A 112 13.10 -9.26 16.87
N ASN A 113 13.83 -9.82 17.83
CA ASN A 113 13.67 -11.20 18.27
C ASN A 113 12.70 -11.36 19.47
N GLN A 114 12.06 -10.29 19.90
CA GLN A 114 11.09 -10.35 20.98
C GLN A 114 9.76 -10.95 20.50
N ARG A 115 9.04 -11.64 21.39
CA ARG A 115 7.76 -12.29 21.02
C ARG A 115 6.72 -11.31 20.51
N PHE A 116 6.64 -10.11 21.09
CA PHE A 116 5.70 -9.08 20.65
C PHE A 116 6.05 -8.52 19.24
N ALA A 117 7.34 -8.53 18.86
CA ALA A 117 7.75 -8.08 17.53
C ALA A 117 7.09 -8.91 16.43
N GLY A 118 6.93 -10.21 16.63
CA GLY A 118 6.21 -11.06 15.69
C GLY A 118 4.74 -10.66 15.50
N VAL A 119 4.07 -10.23 16.57
CA VAL A 119 2.69 -9.75 16.49
C VAL A 119 2.63 -8.41 15.75
N VAL A 120 3.53 -7.47 16.07
CA VAL A 120 3.62 -6.17 15.39
C VAL A 120 3.87 -6.37 13.90
N PHE A 121 4.82 -7.23 13.52
CA PHE A 121 5.07 -7.54 12.11
C PHE A 121 3.87 -8.19 11.41
N GLY A 122 3.12 -9.03 12.14
CA GLY A 122 1.85 -9.57 11.65
C GLY A 122 0.81 -8.48 11.41
N ILE A 123 0.68 -7.50 12.30
CA ILE A 123 -0.21 -6.35 12.14
C ILE A 123 0.15 -5.58 10.89
N LEU A 124 1.44 -5.23 10.71
CA LEU A 124 1.92 -4.48 9.55
C LEU A 124 1.60 -5.19 8.22
N VAL A 125 1.80 -6.51 8.15
CA VAL A 125 1.46 -7.29 6.95
C VAL A 125 -0.04 -7.23 6.64
N VAL A 126 -0.90 -7.27 7.66
CA VAL A 126 -2.35 -7.13 7.47
C VAL A 126 -2.72 -5.71 7.05
N GLU A 127 -2.10 -4.68 7.66
CA GLU A 127 -2.28 -3.29 7.25
C GLU A 127 -1.90 -3.06 5.79
N ASP A 128 -0.77 -3.61 5.32
CA ASP A 128 -0.32 -3.50 3.93
C ASP A 128 -1.33 -4.14 2.95
N LEU A 129 -1.95 -5.27 3.32
CA LEU A 129 -3.03 -5.86 2.54
C LEU A 129 -4.26 -4.96 2.49
N PHE A 130 -4.65 -4.40 3.64
CA PHE A 130 -5.75 -3.45 3.71
C PHE A 130 -5.46 -2.20 2.88
N ALA A 131 -4.20 -1.72 2.85
CA ALA A 131 -3.79 -0.59 2.04
C ALA A 131 -4.09 -0.80 0.56
N VAL A 132 -3.75 -1.97 0.02
CA VAL A 132 -4.02 -2.30 -1.38
C VAL A 132 -5.52 -2.30 -1.67
N VAL A 133 -6.31 -3.01 -0.84
CA VAL A 133 -7.76 -3.08 -1.00
C VAL A 133 -8.41 -1.69 -0.87
N LEU A 134 -7.99 -0.93 0.15
CA LEU A 134 -8.51 0.41 0.40
C LEU A 134 -8.18 1.38 -0.74
N MET A 135 -6.95 1.33 -1.26
CA MET A 135 -6.52 2.18 -2.37
C MET A 135 -7.38 1.93 -3.62
N VAL A 136 -7.67 0.66 -3.94
CA VAL A 136 -8.53 0.33 -5.07
C VAL A 136 -9.97 0.76 -4.83
N LEU A 137 -10.52 0.54 -3.62
CA LEU A 137 -11.86 0.98 -3.26
C LEU A 137 -12.00 2.50 -3.35
N LEU A 138 -11.07 3.25 -2.76
CA LEU A 138 -11.12 4.71 -2.78
C LEU A 138 -10.94 5.27 -4.20
N SER A 139 -10.05 4.68 -5.00
CA SER A 139 -9.86 5.08 -6.40
C SER A 139 -11.13 4.85 -7.21
N THR A 140 -11.79 3.71 -7.01
CA THR A 140 -13.07 3.40 -7.67
C THR A 140 -14.16 4.40 -7.27
N LEU A 141 -14.27 4.70 -5.96
CA LEU A 141 -15.22 5.68 -5.45
C LEU A 141 -14.96 7.11 -5.97
N ALA A 142 -13.70 7.47 -6.19
CA ALA A 142 -13.32 8.79 -6.72
C ALA A 142 -13.70 8.95 -8.20
N VAL A 143 -13.64 7.88 -8.97
CA VAL A 143 -13.98 7.87 -10.41
C VAL A 143 -15.49 7.79 -10.63
N SER A 144 -16.20 6.96 -9.86
CA SER A 144 -17.66 6.85 -9.92
C SER A 144 -18.30 8.03 -9.18
N LYS A 145 -18.57 9.12 -9.89
CA LYS A 145 -19.23 10.32 -9.33
C LYS A 145 -20.66 10.09 -8.84
N HIS A 146 -21.24 8.92 -9.05
CA HIS A 146 -22.57 8.51 -8.61
C HIS A 146 -22.49 7.26 -7.73
N PHE A 147 -23.10 7.33 -6.56
CA PHE A 147 -23.33 6.19 -5.66
C PHE A 147 -24.52 5.35 -6.18
N GLU A 148 -24.40 4.79 -7.37
CA GLU A 148 -25.35 3.77 -7.79
C GLU A 148 -24.85 2.41 -7.27
N GLY A 149 -25.61 1.80 -6.36
CA GLY A 149 -25.19 0.58 -5.66
C GLY A 149 -24.79 -0.57 -6.60
N MET A 150 -25.34 -0.60 -7.82
CA MET A 150 -25.02 -1.61 -8.82
C MET A 150 -23.63 -1.41 -9.42
N GLU A 151 -23.20 -0.17 -9.66
CA GLU A 151 -21.85 0.14 -10.15
C GLU A 151 -20.77 -0.18 -9.11
N MET A 152 -21.10 0.00 -7.83
CA MET A 152 -20.20 -0.36 -6.75
C MET A 152 -20.00 -1.87 -6.65
N VAL A 153 -21.08 -2.66 -6.81
CA VAL A 153 -21.00 -4.13 -6.85
C VAL A 153 -20.16 -4.60 -8.05
N ASP A 154 -20.38 -4.03 -9.23
CA ASP A 154 -19.60 -4.36 -10.43
C ASP A 154 -18.10 -4.03 -10.25
N SER A 155 -17.77 -2.90 -9.64
CA SER A 155 -16.41 -2.48 -9.33
C SER A 155 -15.74 -3.44 -8.33
N ILE A 156 -16.45 -3.86 -7.29
CA ILE A 156 -15.95 -4.85 -6.32
C ILE A 156 -15.73 -6.21 -6.99
N LEU A 157 -16.66 -6.64 -7.85
CA LEU A 157 -16.50 -7.90 -8.58
C LEU A 157 -15.31 -7.86 -9.53
N LYS A 158 -15.11 -6.76 -10.25
CA LYS A 158 -13.92 -6.55 -11.11
C LYS A 158 -12.63 -6.58 -10.30
N LEU A 159 -12.63 -5.95 -9.12
CA LEU A 159 -11.47 -5.99 -8.22
C LEU A 159 -11.17 -7.42 -7.75
N ILE A 160 -12.18 -8.15 -7.29
CA ILE A 160 -12.02 -9.55 -6.86
C ILE A 160 -11.51 -10.40 -8.03
N ALA A 161 -12.10 -10.27 -9.21
CA ALA A 161 -11.67 -10.99 -10.40
C ALA A 161 -10.21 -10.66 -10.77
N PHE A 162 -9.82 -9.40 -10.70
CA PHE A 162 -8.45 -8.95 -10.92
C PHE A 162 -7.48 -9.56 -9.89
N LEU A 163 -7.80 -9.50 -8.61
CA LEU A 163 -6.96 -10.07 -7.55
C LEU A 163 -6.82 -11.60 -7.69
N VAL A 164 -7.91 -12.31 -8.01
CA VAL A 164 -7.91 -13.75 -8.25
C VAL A 164 -7.06 -14.09 -9.48
N PHE A 165 -7.24 -13.36 -10.59
CA PHE A 165 -6.46 -13.56 -11.80
C PHE A 165 -4.95 -13.39 -11.55
N TRP A 166 -4.55 -12.32 -10.88
CA TRP A 166 -3.14 -12.07 -10.57
C TRP A 166 -2.57 -13.03 -9.53
N SER A 167 -3.38 -13.47 -8.55
CA SER A 167 -2.97 -14.49 -7.59
C SER A 167 -2.71 -15.83 -8.28
N ILE A 168 -3.59 -16.25 -9.18
CA ILE A 168 -3.41 -17.46 -9.97
C ILE A 168 -2.17 -17.34 -10.86
N THR A 169 -2.02 -16.22 -11.55
CA THR A 169 -0.85 -15.93 -12.39
C THR A 169 0.44 -15.99 -11.58
N GLY A 170 0.46 -15.35 -10.41
CA GLY A 170 1.63 -15.35 -9.51
C GLY A 170 1.99 -16.74 -8.99
N ILE A 171 1.00 -17.55 -8.62
CA ILE A 171 1.23 -18.89 -8.08
C ILE A 171 1.67 -19.87 -9.15
N PHE A 172 1.12 -19.79 -10.36
CA PHE A 172 1.37 -20.78 -11.42
C PHE A 172 2.42 -20.33 -12.44
N LEU A 173 2.39 -19.05 -12.89
CA LEU A 173 3.30 -18.60 -13.94
C LEU A 173 4.72 -18.30 -13.42
N ILE A 174 4.83 -17.65 -12.27
CA ILE A 174 6.15 -17.23 -11.75
C ILE A 174 7.03 -18.42 -11.36
N PRO A 175 6.57 -19.44 -10.61
CA PRO A 175 7.37 -20.62 -10.30
C PRO A 175 7.77 -21.42 -11.54
N VAL A 176 6.86 -21.57 -12.51
CA VAL A 176 7.14 -22.26 -13.77
C VAL A 176 8.22 -21.55 -14.57
N SER A 177 8.14 -20.22 -14.68
CA SER A 177 9.15 -19.41 -15.36
C SER A 177 10.51 -19.51 -14.67
N TYR A 178 10.53 -19.50 -13.33
CA TYR A 178 11.77 -19.62 -12.56
C TYR A 178 12.42 -20.98 -12.73
N THR A 179 11.67 -22.07 -12.75
CA THR A 179 12.19 -23.44 -12.93
C THR A 179 12.66 -23.72 -14.34
N HIS A 180 12.08 -23.06 -15.34
CA HIS A 180 12.48 -23.24 -16.75
C HIS A 180 13.59 -22.30 -17.22
N LEU A 181 13.75 -21.14 -16.58
CA LEU A 181 14.79 -20.16 -16.95
C LEU A 181 16.09 -20.31 -16.14
N THR A 182 16.05 -20.96 -14.97
CA THR A 182 17.30 -21.33 -14.28
C THR A 182 17.89 -22.56 -14.97
N LEU A 183 18.85 -22.33 -15.84
CA LEU A 183 19.75 -23.38 -16.33
C LEU A 183 20.30 -24.16 -15.14
N PRO A 184 20.37 -25.50 -15.21
CA PRO A 184 20.99 -26.28 -14.16
C PRO A 184 22.42 -25.78 -13.98
N THR A 185 22.70 -25.11 -12.88
CA THR A 185 24.06 -24.81 -12.47
C THR A 185 24.74 -26.16 -12.28
N ILE A 186 25.61 -26.50 -13.23
CA ILE A 186 26.50 -27.64 -13.11
C ILE A 186 27.29 -27.44 -11.83
N ARG A 187 27.01 -28.26 -10.82
CA ARG A 187 27.91 -28.40 -9.68
C ARG A 187 29.21 -29.00 -10.21
N LEU A 188 30.23 -28.20 -10.31
CA LEU A 188 31.63 -28.64 -10.32
C LEU A 188 32.10 -28.78 -8.89
#